data_8c98a489bef3e8c7d388c34726ec80d4
#
_entry.id   8c98a489bef3e8c7d388c34726ec80d4
#
_cell.length_a   1.000
_cell.length_b   1.000
_cell.length_c   1.000
_cell.angle_alpha   90.00
_cell.angle_beta   90.00
_cell.angle_gamma   90.00
#
_symmetry.space_group_name_H-M   'P 1'
#
loop_
_entity.id
_entity.type
_entity.pdbx_description
1 polymer ?
#
loop_
_entity_poly.entity_id
_entity_poly.type
_entity_poly.pdbx_seq_one_letter_code
_entity_poly.pdbx_strand_id
1 'polypeptide(L)'
;MNVAIIGAGINGLMSALELSEQGIQVHIYDQQQAGLEASWAGGGILSPMYPWRYPQAVNTLAKHAKYLYHQWNEKLFPITGIDFQIQQTGMLIFDHNDFAQGLAYAEKYNEPMQRCEKISQSKIKNINPRVSKNLQEAIFFPELSNIRNPRVLQSVIRYLQKQPNVQFHENIKISNLIPNKDEVHAIQDHNQNIYFHDHIVIATGAWSAEWSKQLNIQLPVYPIQGQMALFKTPPHWLPTMCMNKVMYLIPRQDGHIVCGSSMKDIGFNKDTCNDTQKNILAACFEMIPELQKFPLIKAWTGLRPSSPHGIPYIGQLPHLKNVWLNTGHFRNGLCMGAASAQLLRQHMLSQPLIEDPTPYSPNQLYI
;
A
#
# COMPACT_ATOMS: atom_id res chain seq x y z
N MET A 1 -2.33 6.04 27.95
CA MET A 1 -1.79 6.63 26.70
C MET A 1 -2.94 6.77 25.72
N ASN A 2 -3.06 7.94 25.13
CA ASN A 2 -4.07 8.32 24.18
C ASN A 2 -3.37 8.83 22.90
N VAL A 3 -3.66 8.23 21.74
CA VAL A 3 -2.95 8.49 20.47
C VAL A 3 -3.92 9.01 19.43
N ALA A 4 -3.62 10.16 18.82
CA ALA A 4 -4.27 10.64 17.61
C ALA A 4 -3.55 10.07 16.38
N ILE A 5 -4.30 9.51 15.44
CA ILE A 5 -3.80 9.13 14.12
C ILE A 5 -4.48 10.02 13.09
N ILE A 6 -3.68 10.83 12.39
CA ILE A 6 -4.15 11.74 11.34
C ILE A 6 -3.97 11.03 9.99
N GLY A 7 -5.08 10.65 9.37
CA GLY A 7 -5.15 9.88 8.13
C GLY A 7 -5.60 8.45 8.35
N ALA A 8 -6.73 8.07 7.78
CA ALA A 8 -7.32 6.73 7.82
C ALA A 8 -7.09 5.92 6.54
N GLY A 9 -5.94 6.09 5.89
CA GLY A 9 -5.43 5.17 4.88
C GLY A 9 -4.90 3.88 5.52
N ILE A 10 -4.38 2.94 4.71
CA ILE A 10 -3.92 1.63 5.19
C ILE A 10 -2.89 1.77 6.32
N ASN A 11 -1.94 2.71 6.23
CA ASN A 11 -0.90 2.87 7.25
C ASN A 11 -1.47 3.42 8.56
N GLY A 12 -2.40 4.39 8.50
CA GLY A 12 -3.09 4.87 9.70
C GLY A 12 -3.97 3.80 10.32
N LEU A 13 -4.77 3.10 9.52
CA LEU A 13 -5.66 2.02 10.00
C LEU A 13 -4.89 0.84 10.60
N MET A 14 -3.79 0.41 9.97
CA MET A 14 -2.95 -0.65 10.53
C MET A 14 -2.21 -0.19 11.79
N SER A 15 -1.79 1.09 11.87
CA SER A 15 -1.22 1.66 13.10
C SER A 15 -2.26 1.70 14.22
N ALA A 16 -3.50 2.09 13.91
CA ALA A 16 -4.60 2.04 14.86
C ALA A 16 -4.86 0.62 15.37
N LEU A 17 -4.85 -0.35 14.46
CA LEU A 17 -5.05 -1.76 14.79
C LEU A 17 -3.95 -2.26 15.73
N GLU A 18 -2.68 -2.04 15.39
CA GLU A 18 -1.54 -2.44 16.21
C GLU A 18 -1.55 -1.80 17.61
N LEU A 19 -1.90 -0.52 17.72
CA LEU A 19 -1.95 0.21 18.99
C LEU A 19 -3.17 -0.19 19.82
N SER A 20 -4.34 -0.34 19.21
CA SER A 20 -5.56 -0.72 19.91
C SER A 20 -5.47 -2.10 20.56
N GLU A 21 -4.77 -3.03 19.92
CA GLU A 21 -4.48 -4.37 20.44
C GLU A 21 -3.57 -4.37 21.69
N GLN A 22 -2.88 -3.26 21.94
CA GLN A 22 -2.11 -3.04 23.17
C GLN A 22 -2.93 -2.31 24.26
N GLY A 23 -4.23 -2.16 24.07
CA GLY A 23 -5.12 -1.45 25.03
C GLY A 23 -4.98 0.07 25.01
N ILE A 24 -4.29 0.63 24.00
CA ILE A 24 -4.10 2.07 23.85
C ILE A 24 -5.39 2.71 23.34
N GLN A 25 -5.76 3.87 23.88
CA GLN A 25 -6.85 4.69 23.36
C GLN A 25 -6.42 5.32 22.04
N VAL A 26 -7.17 5.07 20.96
CA VAL A 26 -6.83 5.54 19.61
C VAL A 26 -7.97 6.39 19.05
N HIS A 27 -7.63 7.58 18.58
CA HIS A 27 -8.53 8.48 17.86
C HIS A 27 -8.03 8.64 16.43
N ILE A 28 -8.85 8.25 15.45
CA ILE A 28 -8.52 8.28 14.04
C ILE A 28 -9.24 9.46 13.38
N TYR A 29 -8.49 10.40 12.84
CA TYR A 29 -9.01 11.58 12.14
C TYR A 29 -8.77 11.45 10.65
N ASP A 30 -9.82 11.65 9.85
CA ASP A 30 -9.68 11.74 8.39
C ASP A 30 -10.58 12.85 7.83
N GLN A 31 -10.07 13.57 6.84
CA GLN A 31 -10.82 14.62 6.15
C GLN A 31 -11.99 14.10 5.33
N GLN A 32 -12.05 12.78 5.09
CA GLN A 32 -13.10 12.06 4.37
C GLN A 32 -13.52 10.82 5.18
N GLN A 33 -14.25 9.92 4.56
CA GLN A 33 -14.49 8.59 5.10
C GLN A 33 -13.20 7.76 5.06
N ALA A 34 -13.03 6.89 6.05
CA ALA A 34 -11.85 6.04 6.19
C ALA A 34 -11.65 5.12 4.97
N GLY A 35 -10.41 5.01 4.51
CA GLY A 35 -9.99 4.02 3.54
C GLY A 35 -10.27 4.35 2.06
N LEU A 36 -10.78 5.52 1.70
CA LEU A 36 -11.24 5.82 0.34
C LEU A 36 -10.18 6.35 -0.65
N GLU A 37 -8.95 6.61 -0.22
CA GLU A 37 -7.90 7.21 -1.06
C GLU A 37 -6.97 6.14 -1.70
N ALA A 38 -5.66 6.40 -1.78
CA ALA A 38 -4.68 5.55 -2.45
C ALA A 38 -4.73 4.07 -2.04
N SER A 39 -5.09 3.80 -0.79
CA SER A 39 -5.17 2.45 -0.25
C SER A 39 -6.27 1.62 -0.92
N TRP A 40 -7.43 2.21 -1.16
CA TRP A 40 -8.53 1.58 -1.90
C TRP A 40 -8.20 1.43 -3.39
N ALA A 41 -7.54 2.44 -3.96
CA ALA A 41 -7.29 2.52 -5.39
C ALA A 41 -6.22 1.55 -5.90
N GLY A 42 -5.38 1.01 -5.03
CA GLY A 42 -4.24 0.18 -5.41
C GLY A 42 -4.57 -1.21 -5.93
N GLY A 43 -3.59 -1.86 -6.56
CA GLY A 43 -3.75 -3.19 -7.16
C GLY A 43 -3.71 -4.35 -6.15
N GLY A 44 -3.02 -4.22 -5.02
CA GLY A 44 -2.98 -5.25 -3.99
C GLY A 44 -2.02 -6.41 -4.25
N ILE A 45 -0.91 -6.18 -4.92
CA ILE A 45 0.18 -7.14 -5.03
C ILE A 45 0.97 -7.12 -3.72
N LEU A 46 1.23 -8.29 -3.11
CA LEU A 46 1.98 -8.43 -1.86
C LEU A 46 3.49 -8.56 -2.11
N SER A 47 4.00 -7.75 -3.00
CA SER A 47 5.42 -7.59 -3.30
C SER A 47 5.64 -6.25 -4.00
N PRO A 48 6.80 -5.60 -3.84
CA PRO A 48 7.18 -4.52 -4.75
C PRO A 48 7.22 -5.05 -6.19
N MET A 49 6.72 -4.25 -7.13
CA MET A 49 6.87 -4.59 -8.55
C MET A 49 8.32 -4.36 -8.97
N TYR A 50 8.96 -5.37 -9.54
CA TYR A 50 10.40 -5.36 -9.82
C TYR A 50 11.22 -5.06 -8.55
N PRO A 51 11.24 -5.95 -7.55
CA PRO A 51 11.90 -5.69 -6.25
C PRO A 51 13.39 -5.35 -6.38
N TRP A 52 14.06 -5.80 -7.43
CA TRP A 52 15.45 -5.43 -7.76
C TRP A 52 15.66 -3.96 -8.15
N ARG A 53 14.60 -3.22 -8.42
CA ARG A 53 14.64 -1.79 -8.72
C ARG A 53 14.47 -0.91 -7.48
N TYR A 54 14.22 -1.51 -6.31
CA TYR A 54 14.03 -0.81 -5.05
C TYR A 54 15.22 -0.97 -4.10
N PRO A 55 15.47 0.02 -3.24
CA PRO A 55 16.41 -0.14 -2.13
C PRO A 55 16.03 -1.31 -1.23
N GLN A 56 17.03 -1.90 -0.57
CA GLN A 56 16.82 -3.01 0.36
C GLN A 56 15.78 -2.70 1.43
N ALA A 57 15.75 -1.46 1.96
CA ALA A 57 14.78 -1.02 2.95
C ALA A 57 13.31 -1.29 2.55
N VAL A 58 12.94 -1.04 1.27
CA VAL A 58 11.59 -1.33 0.77
C VAL A 58 11.31 -2.83 0.78
N ASN A 59 12.25 -3.65 0.30
CA ASN A 59 12.09 -5.10 0.25
C ASN A 59 12.05 -5.72 1.65
N THR A 60 12.80 -5.17 2.59
CA THR A 60 12.86 -5.61 4.00
C THR A 60 11.49 -5.50 4.69
N LEU A 61 10.76 -4.40 4.54
CA LEU A 61 9.40 -4.32 5.07
C LEU A 61 8.41 -5.17 4.28
N ALA A 62 8.56 -5.19 2.95
CA ALA A 62 7.64 -5.90 2.06
C ALA A 62 7.66 -7.43 2.24
N LYS A 63 8.80 -8.02 2.65
CA LYS A 63 8.91 -9.48 2.88
C LYS A 63 7.91 -10.00 3.91
N HIS A 64 7.49 -9.17 4.87
CA HIS A 64 6.55 -9.54 5.92
C HIS A 64 5.07 -9.51 5.47
N ALA A 65 4.77 -8.90 4.29
CA ALA A 65 3.41 -8.63 3.86
C ALA A 65 2.49 -9.86 3.89
N LYS A 66 2.88 -10.92 3.19
CA LYS A 66 2.06 -12.14 3.08
C LYS A 66 1.74 -12.72 4.46
N TYR A 67 2.76 -12.87 5.30
CA TYR A 67 2.63 -13.46 6.63
C TYR A 67 1.74 -12.61 7.54
N LEU A 68 2.01 -11.31 7.66
CA LEU A 68 1.25 -10.42 8.54
C LEU A 68 -0.22 -10.26 8.10
N TYR A 69 -0.48 -10.18 6.78
CA TYR A 69 -1.87 -10.12 6.32
C TYR A 69 -2.62 -11.42 6.52
N HIS A 70 -1.97 -12.60 6.46
CA HIS A 70 -2.61 -13.86 6.85
C HIS A 70 -2.97 -13.86 8.33
N GLN A 71 -2.05 -13.49 9.21
CA GLN A 71 -2.33 -13.42 10.66
C GLN A 71 -3.49 -12.47 10.96
N TRP A 72 -3.51 -11.28 10.36
CA TRP A 72 -4.59 -10.34 10.54
C TRP A 72 -5.92 -10.85 9.96
N ASN A 73 -5.89 -11.50 8.82
CA ASN A 73 -7.09 -12.08 8.24
C ASN A 73 -7.68 -13.17 9.14
N GLU A 74 -6.86 -14.07 9.65
CA GLU A 74 -7.27 -15.13 10.58
C GLU A 74 -7.91 -14.56 11.85
N LYS A 75 -7.38 -13.46 12.37
CA LYS A 75 -7.91 -12.79 13.55
C LYS A 75 -9.21 -12.03 13.26
N LEU A 76 -9.24 -11.27 12.16
CA LEU A 76 -10.33 -10.34 11.89
C LEU A 76 -11.53 -11.00 11.21
N PHE A 77 -11.32 -11.99 10.36
CA PHE A 77 -12.39 -12.62 9.58
C PHE A 77 -13.52 -13.20 10.46
N PRO A 78 -13.26 -13.94 11.53
CA PRO A 78 -14.32 -14.46 12.42
C PRO A 78 -15.18 -13.37 13.06
N ILE A 79 -14.59 -12.19 13.29
CA ILE A 79 -15.24 -11.06 13.98
C ILE A 79 -16.00 -10.16 13.00
N THR A 80 -15.46 -10.00 11.80
CA THR A 80 -15.98 -9.05 10.80
C THR A 80 -16.82 -9.69 9.72
N GLY A 81 -16.63 -10.99 9.46
CA GLY A 81 -17.21 -11.70 8.33
C GLY A 81 -16.61 -11.30 6.97
N ILE A 82 -15.49 -10.54 6.96
CA ILE A 82 -14.88 -10.02 5.73
C ILE A 82 -13.49 -10.63 5.55
N ASP A 83 -13.39 -11.59 4.64
CA ASP A 83 -12.13 -12.19 4.22
C ASP A 83 -11.34 -11.22 3.34
N PHE A 84 -10.04 -11.10 3.57
CA PHE A 84 -9.12 -10.27 2.79
C PHE A 84 -8.93 -10.76 1.35
N GLN A 85 -9.33 -11.99 1.05
CA GLN A 85 -9.14 -12.66 -0.24
C GLN A 85 -7.67 -12.66 -0.68
N ILE A 86 -6.79 -13.14 0.19
CA ILE A 86 -5.38 -13.36 -0.15
C ILE A 86 -5.31 -14.56 -1.09
N GLN A 87 -4.70 -14.37 -2.27
CA GLN A 87 -4.56 -15.41 -3.29
C GLN A 87 -3.11 -15.54 -3.75
N GLN A 88 -2.54 -16.73 -3.64
CA GLN A 88 -1.27 -17.07 -4.28
C GLN A 88 -1.55 -17.46 -5.73
N THR A 89 -1.44 -16.51 -6.64
CA THR A 89 -1.68 -16.71 -8.07
C THR A 89 -0.39 -16.77 -8.88
N GLY A 90 0.75 -16.53 -8.24
CA GLY A 90 2.00 -16.27 -8.92
C GLY A 90 1.95 -15.03 -9.82
N MET A 91 3.07 -14.73 -10.46
CA MET A 91 3.18 -13.59 -11.40
C MET A 91 4.10 -13.95 -12.57
N LEU A 92 3.61 -13.71 -13.78
CA LEU A 92 4.37 -13.74 -15.02
C LEU A 92 4.83 -12.32 -15.36
N ILE A 93 6.14 -12.12 -15.55
CA ILE A 93 6.73 -10.84 -15.96
C ILE A 93 7.32 -11.01 -17.35
N PHE A 94 6.88 -10.17 -18.30
CA PHE A 94 7.25 -10.26 -19.71
C PHE A 94 8.27 -9.22 -20.15
N ASP A 95 8.84 -8.44 -19.24
CA ASP A 95 9.85 -7.44 -19.54
C ASP A 95 11.23 -8.09 -19.65
N HIS A 96 11.66 -8.36 -20.87
CA HIS A 96 12.94 -9.03 -21.16
C HIS A 96 14.15 -8.29 -20.59
N ASN A 97 14.10 -6.95 -20.50
CA ASN A 97 15.19 -6.14 -19.96
C ASN A 97 15.44 -6.40 -18.47
N ASP A 98 14.45 -6.93 -17.77
CA ASP A 98 14.52 -7.22 -16.33
C ASP A 98 14.83 -8.69 -16.00
N PHE A 99 14.85 -9.58 -16.98
CA PHE A 99 15.02 -11.02 -16.71
C PHE A 99 16.32 -11.32 -15.97
N ALA A 100 17.44 -10.80 -16.44
CA ALA A 100 18.73 -11.04 -15.80
C ALA A 100 18.78 -10.52 -14.37
N GLN A 101 18.26 -9.32 -14.14
CA GLN A 101 18.20 -8.71 -12.81
C GLN A 101 17.24 -9.46 -11.86
N GLY A 102 16.08 -9.88 -12.36
CA GLY A 102 15.10 -10.65 -11.59
C GLY A 102 15.62 -12.01 -11.15
N LEU A 103 16.32 -12.73 -12.04
CA LEU A 103 16.96 -14.02 -11.73
C LEU A 103 18.09 -13.85 -10.70
N ALA A 104 18.97 -12.87 -10.90
CA ALA A 104 20.04 -12.56 -9.95
C ALA A 104 19.50 -12.14 -8.57
N TYR A 105 18.39 -11.40 -8.54
CA TYR A 105 17.71 -11.05 -7.29
C TYR A 105 17.19 -12.29 -6.56
N ALA A 106 16.52 -13.20 -7.27
CA ALA A 106 16.00 -14.43 -6.69
C ALA A 106 17.12 -15.33 -6.15
N GLU A 107 18.23 -15.45 -6.88
CA GLU A 107 19.40 -16.20 -6.45
C GLU A 107 20.05 -15.60 -5.19
N LYS A 108 20.19 -14.27 -5.17
CA LYS A 108 20.81 -13.54 -4.06
C LYS A 108 20.05 -13.74 -2.73
N TYR A 109 18.73 -13.68 -2.75
CA TYR A 109 17.94 -13.74 -1.53
C TYR A 109 17.49 -15.14 -1.16
N ASN A 110 17.36 -16.05 -2.14
CA ASN A 110 16.98 -17.47 -1.97
C ASN A 110 15.79 -17.73 -1.02
N GLU A 111 14.88 -16.77 -0.89
CA GLU A 111 13.68 -16.90 -0.07
C GLU A 111 12.51 -17.43 -0.91
N PRO A 112 11.58 -18.21 -0.33
CA PRO A 112 10.47 -18.81 -1.10
C PRO A 112 9.67 -17.78 -1.92
N MET A 113 9.33 -16.63 -1.34
CA MET A 113 8.57 -15.58 -2.02
C MET A 113 9.34 -14.88 -3.15
N GLN A 114 10.64 -15.07 -3.23
CA GLN A 114 11.52 -14.45 -4.23
C GLN A 114 11.98 -15.45 -5.29
N ARG A 115 11.65 -16.73 -5.13
CA ARG A 115 11.96 -17.74 -6.15
C ARG A 115 11.33 -17.36 -7.47
N CYS A 116 12.15 -17.34 -8.51
CA CYS A 116 11.66 -17.18 -9.87
C CYS A 116 12.46 -18.06 -10.82
N GLU A 117 11.86 -18.33 -11.97
CA GLU A 117 12.48 -19.05 -13.06
C GLU A 117 12.16 -18.39 -14.39
N LYS A 118 13.13 -18.44 -15.32
CA LYS A 118 12.86 -18.11 -16.72
C LYS A 118 12.14 -19.27 -17.36
N ILE A 119 11.01 -19.01 -18.00
CA ILE A 119 10.17 -20.05 -18.61
C ILE A 119 9.88 -19.75 -20.09
N SER A 120 9.72 -20.82 -20.87
CA SER A 120 9.36 -20.77 -22.28
C SER A 120 7.85 -20.62 -22.49
N GLN A 121 7.44 -20.32 -23.73
CA GLN A 121 6.06 -20.19 -24.14
C GLN A 121 5.19 -21.43 -23.79
N SER A 122 5.72 -22.65 -23.97
CA SER A 122 4.99 -23.87 -23.61
C SER A 122 4.64 -23.91 -22.13
N LYS A 123 5.57 -23.54 -21.25
CA LYS A 123 5.35 -23.46 -19.81
C LYS A 123 4.43 -22.32 -19.42
N ILE A 124 4.55 -21.15 -20.09
CA ILE A 124 3.62 -20.01 -19.94
C ILE A 124 2.19 -20.47 -20.21
N LYS A 125 1.95 -21.20 -21.31
CA LYS A 125 0.61 -21.67 -21.66
C LYS A 125 0.03 -22.68 -20.67
N ASN A 126 0.87 -23.50 -20.06
CA ASN A 126 0.42 -24.43 -19.01
C ASN A 126 -0.01 -23.68 -17.75
N ILE A 127 0.68 -22.58 -17.39
CA ILE A 127 0.36 -21.76 -16.23
C ILE A 127 -0.84 -20.85 -16.53
N ASN A 128 -0.85 -20.20 -17.70
CA ASN A 128 -1.89 -19.29 -18.12
C ASN A 128 -2.15 -19.40 -19.64
N PRO A 129 -3.14 -20.20 -20.06
CA PRO A 129 -3.42 -20.43 -21.48
C PRO A 129 -3.91 -19.20 -22.25
N ARG A 130 -4.26 -18.10 -21.54
CA ARG A 130 -4.79 -16.87 -22.14
C ARG A 130 -3.71 -15.87 -22.52
N VAL A 131 -2.48 -16.10 -22.11
CA VAL A 131 -1.35 -15.25 -22.50
C VAL A 131 -1.17 -15.26 -24.01
N SER A 132 -0.90 -14.08 -24.56
CA SER A 132 -0.65 -13.89 -25.99
C SER A 132 0.42 -14.84 -26.52
N LYS A 133 0.17 -15.42 -27.70
CA LYS A 133 1.14 -16.27 -28.41
C LYS A 133 2.42 -15.53 -28.82
N ASN A 134 2.37 -14.21 -28.84
CA ASN A 134 3.53 -13.37 -29.19
C ASN A 134 4.55 -13.28 -28.04
N LEU A 135 4.14 -13.60 -26.81
CA LEU A 135 5.02 -13.60 -25.62
C LEU A 135 5.66 -14.98 -25.47
N GLN A 136 6.92 -15.08 -25.88
CA GLN A 136 7.66 -16.35 -26.01
C GLN A 136 8.34 -16.78 -24.72
N GLU A 137 8.69 -15.84 -23.87
CA GLU A 137 9.42 -16.03 -22.62
C GLU A 137 8.85 -15.15 -21.51
N ALA A 138 9.01 -15.59 -20.26
CA ALA A 138 8.71 -14.82 -19.07
C ALA A 138 9.65 -15.23 -17.93
N ILE A 139 9.77 -14.38 -16.90
CA ILE A 139 10.15 -14.85 -15.58
C ILE A 139 8.89 -15.08 -14.75
N PHE A 140 8.84 -16.20 -14.05
CA PHE A 140 7.68 -16.62 -13.25
C PHE A 140 8.03 -16.67 -11.77
N PHE A 141 7.27 -15.96 -10.97
CA PHE A 141 7.32 -15.98 -9.51
C PHE A 141 6.10 -16.74 -8.97
N PRO A 142 6.22 -18.04 -8.63
CA PRO A 142 5.07 -18.88 -8.25
C PRO A 142 4.45 -18.51 -6.90
N GLU A 143 5.25 -17.97 -5.97
CA GLU A 143 4.84 -17.70 -4.59
C GLU A 143 4.17 -16.33 -4.40
N LEU A 144 4.18 -15.47 -5.43
CA LEU A 144 3.59 -14.14 -5.29
C LEU A 144 2.08 -14.20 -5.11
N SER A 145 1.63 -13.38 -4.20
CA SER A 145 0.23 -13.31 -3.81
C SER A 145 -0.34 -11.92 -4.09
N ASN A 146 -1.65 -11.86 -4.25
CA ASN A 146 -2.41 -10.62 -4.23
C ASN A 146 -3.47 -10.65 -3.13
N ILE A 147 -3.94 -9.47 -2.75
CA ILE A 147 -4.94 -9.25 -1.73
C ILE A 147 -5.97 -8.23 -2.24
N ARG A 148 -7.21 -8.30 -1.78
CA ARG A 148 -8.25 -7.37 -2.23
C ARG A 148 -8.33 -6.15 -1.31
N ASN A 149 -7.70 -5.05 -1.71
CA ASN A 149 -7.57 -3.82 -0.93
C ASN A 149 -8.88 -3.33 -0.28
N PRO A 150 -10.02 -3.18 -1.01
CA PRO A 150 -11.25 -2.74 -0.40
C PRO A 150 -11.72 -3.64 0.75
N ARG A 151 -11.49 -4.94 0.66
CA ARG A 151 -11.90 -5.89 1.71
C ARG A 151 -11.00 -5.80 2.94
N VAL A 152 -9.70 -5.61 2.74
CA VAL A 152 -8.76 -5.34 3.86
C VAL A 152 -9.23 -4.12 4.64
N LEU A 153 -9.43 -3.01 3.94
CA LEU A 153 -9.86 -1.75 4.57
C LEU A 153 -11.21 -1.91 5.29
N GLN A 154 -12.20 -2.50 4.63
CA GLN A 154 -13.52 -2.76 5.23
C GLN A 154 -13.44 -3.64 6.48
N SER A 155 -12.61 -4.69 6.45
CA SER A 155 -12.45 -5.59 7.58
C SER A 155 -11.76 -4.88 8.76
N VAL A 156 -10.66 -4.17 8.50
CA VAL A 156 -9.93 -3.43 9.53
C VAL A 156 -10.82 -2.33 10.14
N ILE A 157 -11.50 -1.53 9.32
CA ILE A 157 -12.43 -0.48 9.80
C ILE A 157 -13.54 -1.11 10.66
N ARG A 158 -14.21 -2.17 10.17
CA ARG A 158 -15.28 -2.84 10.92
C ARG A 158 -14.79 -3.42 12.24
N TYR A 159 -13.57 -3.94 12.27
CA TYR A 159 -12.97 -4.45 13.49
C TYR A 159 -12.72 -3.31 14.50
N LEU A 160 -12.05 -2.25 14.04
CA LEU A 160 -11.72 -1.09 14.88
C LEU A 160 -12.96 -0.39 15.43
N GLN A 161 -14.04 -0.28 14.66
CA GLN A 161 -15.32 0.27 15.11
C GLN A 161 -15.98 -0.51 16.25
N LYS A 162 -15.60 -1.78 16.43
CA LYS A 162 -16.09 -2.62 17.55
C LYS A 162 -15.20 -2.53 18.79
N GLN A 163 -14.03 -1.90 18.71
CA GLN A 163 -13.12 -1.80 19.83
C GLN A 163 -13.52 -0.63 20.76
N PRO A 164 -13.67 -0.85 22.08
CA PRO A 164 -14.10 0.21 23.00
C PRO A 164 -13.05 1.32 23.19
N ASN A 165 -11.81 1.05 22.83
CA ASN A 165 -10.68 1.97 22.93
C ASN A 165 -10.35 2.65 21.59
N VAL A 166 -11.24 2.60 20.57
CA VAL A 166 -11.04 3.26 19.28
C VAL A 166 -12.21 4.19 18.96
N GLN A 167 -11.89 5.40 18.52
CA GLN A 167 -12.86 6.38 18.04
C GLN A 167 -12.49 6.88 16.64
N PHE A 168 -13.49 6.91 15.74
CA PHE A 168 -13.35 7.47 14.39
C PHE A 168 -13.92 8.89 14.35
N HIS A 169 -13.16 9.81 13.78
CA HIS A 169 -13.52 11.19 13.51
C HIS A 169 -13.43 11.42 11.98
N GLU A 170 -14.42 10.89 11.27
CA GLU A 170 -14.51 11.03 9.80
C GLU A 170 -15.05 12.39 9.39
N ASN A 171 -14.66 12.87 8.20
CA ASN A 171 -14.96 14.20 7.67
C ASN A 171 -14.43 15.34 8.56
N ILE A 172 -13.39 15.06 9.34
CA ILE A 172 -12.70 16.03 10.20
C ILE A 172 -11.27 16.24 9.67
N LYS A 173 -11.06 17.37 9.01
CA LYS A 173 -9.71 17.77 8.59
C LYS A 173 -8.98 18.41 9.75
N ILE A 174 -7.93 17.76 10.26
CA ILE A 174 -6.99 18.40 11.17
C ILE A 174 -6.15 19.39 10.35
N SER A 175 -6.11 20.64 10.78
CA SER A 175 -5.45 21.73 10.06
C SER A 175 -4.25 22.30 10.80
N ASN A 176 -4.21 22.20 12.13
CA ASN A 176 -3.13 22.75 12.94
C ASN A 176 -2.66 21.79 14.01
N LEU A 177 -1.36 21.86 14.28
CA LEU A 177 -0.72 21.31 15.46
C LEU A 177 -0.42 22.48 16.42
N ILE A 178 -0.82 22.36 17.68
CA ILE A 178 -0.60 23.39 18.70
C ILE A 178 0.66 22.99 19.50
N PRO A 179 1.82 23.63 19.24
CA PRO A 179 3.07 23.26 19.88
C PRO A 179 3.16 23.77 21.31
N ASN A 180 3.90 23.02 22.15
CA ASN A 180 4.34 23.44 23.45
C ASN A 180 5.77 22.92 23.69
N LYS A 181 6.76 23.80 23.51
CA LYS A 181 8.20 23.46 23.57
C LYS A 181 8.57 22.34 22.58
N ASP A 182 8.96 21.19 23.05
CA ASP A 182 9.40 20.00 22.32
C ASP A 182 8.29 18.94 22.12
N GLU A 183 7.01 19.36 22.27
CA GLU A 183 5.84 18.53 22.11
C GLU A 183 4.74 19.27 21.34
N VAL A 184 3.80 18.52 20.78
CA VAL A 184 2.53 19.04 20.31
C VAL A 184 1.51 18.82 21.40
N HIS A 185 1.00 19.91 22.00
CA HIS A 185 0.06 19.87 23.12
C HIS A 185 -1.34 19.45 22.70
N ALA A 186 -1.78 19.87 21.48
CA ALA A 186 -3.09 19.57 20.96
C ALA A 186 -3.10 19.60 19.43
N ILE A 187 -4.13 19.03 18.84
CA ILE A 187 -4.45 19.18 17.42
C ILE A 187 -5.73 20.01 17.26
N GLN A 188 -5.85 20.74 16.16
CA GLN A 188 -7.02 21.56 15.86
C GLN A 188 -7.58 21.20 14.49
N ASP A 189 -8.89 21.05 14.41
CA ASP A 189 -9.59 20.81 13.17
C ASP A 189 -9.90 22.11 12.39
N HIS A 190 -10.44 21.97 11.19
CA HIS A 190 -10.84 23.07 10.33
C HIS A 190 -12.01 23.92 10.88
N ASN A 191 -12.77 23.40 11.87
CA ASN A 191 -13.84 24.09 12.59
C ASN A 191 -13.35 24.73 13.89
N GLN A 192 -12.02 24.73 14.12
CA GLN A 192 -11.35 25.29 15.31
C GLN A 192 -11.59 24.51 16.61
N ASN A 193 -12.15 23.30 16.55
CA ASN A 193 -12.23 22.43 17.72
C ASN A 193 -10.82 21.92 18.06
N ILE A 194 -10.54 21.85 19.37
CA ILE A 194 -9.22 21.45 19.90
C ILE A 194 -9.36 20.07 20.57
N TYR A 195 -8.40 19.17 20.26
CA TYR A 195 -8.35 17.84 20.82
C TYR A 195 -6.98 17.57 21.45
N PHE A 196 -6.97 16.95 22.62
CA PHE A 196 -5.76 16.70 23.41
C PHE A 196 -5.39 15.22 23.35
N HIS A 197 -4.13 14.93 23.01
CA HIS A 197 -3.61 13.58 22.89
C HIS A 197 -2.17 13.51 23.40
N ASP A 198 -1.80 12.36 23.98
CA ASP A 198 -0.44 12.13 24.45
C ASP A 198 0.55 12.00 23.29
N HIS A 199 0.13 11.35 22.20
CA HIS A 199 0.94 11.16 20.99
C HIS A 199 0.12 11.41 19.72
N ILE A 200 0.82 11.80 18.65
CA ILE A 200 0.24 12.09 17.34
C ILE A 200 1.01 11.30 16.29
N VAL A 201 0.29 10.52 15.48
CA VAL A 201 0.83 9.81 14.32
C VAL A 201 0.32 10.47 13.04
N ILE A 202 1.22 10.95 12.20
CA ILE A 202 0.91 11.53 10.89
C ILE A 202 1.02 10.44 9.83
N ALA A 203 -0.13 10.03 9.29
CA ALA A 203 -0.30 9.00 8.27
C ALA A 203 -1.10 9.51 7.07
N THR A 204 -0.95 10.79 6.72
CA THR A 204 -1.77 11.53 5.75
C THR A 204 -1.43 11.25 4.28
N GLY A 205 -0.61 10.23 4.01
CA GLY A 205 -0.33 9.78 2.65
C GLY A 205 0.18 10.90 1.74
N ALA A 206 -0.46 11.12 0.61
CA ALA A 206 -0.05 12.12 -0.39
C ALA A 206 -0.09 13.58 0.13
N TRP A 207 -0.83 13.83 1.22
CA TRP A 207 -0.94 15.15 1.85
C TRP A 207 0.12 15.39 2.95
N SER A 208 1.04 14.46 3.16
CA SER A 208 2.00 14.55 4.28
C SER A 208 2.92 15.77 4.21
N ALA A 209 3.27 16.24 3.02
CA ALA A 209 4.09 17.45 2.86
C ALA A 209 3.41 18.74 3.40
N GLU A 210 2.07 18.76 3.53
CA GLU A 210 1.35 19.90 4.11
C GLU A 210 1.79 20.17 5.56
N TRP A 211 2.29 19.18 6.27
CA TRP A 211 2.76 19.27 7.64
C TRP A 211 4.18 19.83 7.79
N SER A 212 4.96 19.92 6.70
CA SER A 212 6.37 20.30 6.72
C SER A 212 6.64 21.58 7.54
N LYS A 213 5.86 22.64 7.29
CA LYS A 213 6.02 23.92 7.99
C LYS A 213 5.73 23.82 9.49
N GLN A 214 4.65 23.14 9.86
CA GLN A 214 4.25 23.00 11.26
C GLN A 214 5.18 22.09 12.06
N LEU A 215 5.76 21.10 11.37
CA LEU A 215 6.73 20.17 11.95
C LEU A 215 8.18 20.67 11.89
N ASN A 216 8.42 21.84 11.29
CA ASN A 216 9.76 22.38 11.07
C ASN A 216 10.75 21.37 10.46
N ILE A 217 10.30 20.66 9.42
CA ILE A 217 11.09 19.68 8.64
C ILE A 217 10.79 19.88 7.15
N GLN A 218 11.66 19.32 6.31
CA GLN A 218 11.34 19.14 4.90
C GLN A 218 10.86 17.70 4.67
N LEU A 219 9.55 17.47 4.59
CA LEU A 219 8.97 16.15 4.35
C LEU A 219 8.71 15.96 2.84
N PRO A 220 9.61 15.30 2.08
CA PRO A 220 9.52 15.22 0.63
C PRO A 220 8.57 14.10 0.21
N VAL A 221 7.29 14.27 0.53
CA VAL A 221 6.22 13.36 0.12
C VAL A 221 5.27 14.12 -0.81
N TYR A 222 5.09 13.61 -2.03
CA TYR A 222 4.28 14.28 -3.04
C TYR A 222 3.36 13.28 -3.77
N PRO A 223 2.22 13.76 -4.31
CA PRO A 223 1.25 12.91 -4.99
C PRO A 223 1.75 12.47 -6.36
N ILE A 224 1.68 11.17 -6.65
CA ILE A 224 1.82 10.62 -8.00
C ILE A 224 0.52 9.91 -8.37
N GLN A 225 -0.17 10.47 -9.37
CA GLN A 225 -1.42 9.90 -9.85
C GLN A 225 -1.20 8.57 -10.56
N GLY A 226 -2.07 7.60 -10.27
CA GLY A 226 -2.18 6.35 -10.99
C GLY A 226 -3.61 6.05 -11.39
N GLN A 227 -3.84 5.84 -12.69
CA GLN A 227 -5.13 5.42 -13.22
C GLN A 227 -5.19 3.90 -13.34
N MET A 228 -6.34 3.35 -13.02
CA MET A 228 -6.67 1.93 -12.97
C MET A 228 -7.90 1.64 -13.81
N ALA A 229 -8.08 0.39 -14.20
CA ALA A 229 -9.24 -0.11 -14.91
C ALA A 229 -9.70 -1.45 -14.31
N LEU A 230 -10.98 -1.77 -14.44
CA LEU A 230 -11.58 -3.00 -13.91
C LEU A 230 -12.41 -3.69 -14.99
N PHE A 231 -12.09 -4.94 -15.27
CA PHE A 231 -12.90 -5.82 -16.10
C PHE A 231 -13.70 -6.81 -15.27
N LYS A 232 -14.76 -7.34 -15.89
CA LYS A 232 -15.53 -8.47 -15.35
C LYS A 232 -15.47 -9.63 -16.32
N THR A 233 -14.92 -10.73 -15.88
CA THR A 233 -14.85 -12.03 -16.57
C THR A 233 -15.57 -13.08 -15.72
N PRO A 234 -15.75 -14.32 -16.21
CA PRO A 234 -16.13 -15.43 -15.35
C PRO A 234 -15.15 -15.63 -14.18
N PRO A 235 -15.59 -16.18 -13.04
CA PRO A 235 -14.69 -16.54 -11.95
C PRO A 235 -13.52 -17.42 -12.44
N HIS A 236 -12.34 -17.20 -11.88
CA HIS A 236 -11.11 -17.95 -12.20
C HIS A 236 -10.66 -17.90 -13.68
N TRP A 237 -11.19 -16.97 -14.48
CA TRP A 237 -10.85 -16.84 -15.89
C TRP A 237 -9.38 -16.51 -16.13
N LEU A 238 -8.77 -15.65 -15.33
CA LEU A 238 -7.33 -15.35 -15.34
C LEU A 238 -6.67 -16.03 -14.14
N PRO A 239 -5.85 -17.08 -14.34
CA PRO A 239 -5.31 -17.87 -13.21
C PRO A 239 -4.12 -17.21 -12.51
N THR A 240 -3.40 -16.33 -13.20
CA THR A 240 -2.09 -15.79 -12.76
C THR A 240 -2.02 -14.29 -12.99
N MET A 241 -1.38 -13.56 -12.08
CA MET A 241 -1.02 -12.17 -12.34
C MET A 241 -0.07 -12.08 -13.54
N CYS A 242 -0.25 -11.06 -14.37
CA CYS A 242 0.62 -10.77 -15.50
C CYS A 242 1.16 -9.35 -15.39
N MET A 243 2.42 -9.13 -15.77
CA MET A 243 3.04 -7.80 -15.76
C MET A 243 3.93 -7.62 -16.97
N ASN A 244 3.83 -6.46 -17.62
CA ASN A 244 4.70 -6.02 -18.69
C ASN A 244 5.07 -4.55 -18.47
N LYS A 245 6.36 -4.23 -18.40
CA LYS A 245 6.87 -2.88 -18.11
C LYS A 245 6.24 -2.29 -16.84
N VAL A 246 5.23 -1.46 -16.99
CA VAL A 246 4.58 -0.76 -15.88
C VAL A 246 3.12 -1.17 -15.70
N MET A 247 2.58 -2.04 -16.56
CA MET A 247 1.18 -2.49 -16.50
C MET A 247 1.09 -3.89 -15.92
N TYR A 248 0.05 -4.12 -15.14
CA TYR A 248 -0.27 -5.40 -14.53
C TYR A 248 -1.75 -5.75 -14.68
N LEU A 249 -2.00 -7.05 -14.65
CA LEU A 249 -3.33 -7.66 -14.59
C LEU A 249 -3.38 -8.50 -13.33
N ILE A 250 -4.35 -8.22 -12.46
CA ILE A 250 -4.48 -8.90 -11.17
C ILE A 250 -5.87 -9.57 -11.10
N PRO A 251 -5.93 -10.89 -11.10
CA PRO A 251 -7.20 -11.62 -10.99
C PRO A 251 -7.78 -11.55 -9.58
N ARG A 252 -9.12 -11.59 -9.51
CA ARG A 252 -9.90 -11.78 -8.28
C ARG A 252 -10.75 -13.04 -8.39
N GLN A 253 -11.05 -13.68 -7.26
CA GLN A 253 -11.81 -14.94 -7.20
C GLN A 253 -13.15 -14.86 -7.94
N ASP A 254 -13.81 -13.72 -7.83
CA ASP A 254 -15.11 -13.47 -8.43
C ASP A 254 -15.07 -13.10 -9.93
N GLY A 255 -13.91 -13.18 -10.56
CA GLY A 255 -13.71 -12.86 -11.98
C GLY A 255 -13.47 -11.37 -12.28
N HIS A 256 -13.39 -10.50 -11.28
CA HIS A 256 -12.85 -9.16 -11.53
C HIS A 256 -11.37 -9.24 -11.88
N ILE A 257 -10.93 -8.41 -12.83
CA ILE A 257 -9.51 -8.25 -13.17
C ILE A 257 -9.17 -6.78 -13.03
N VAL A 258 -8.28 -6.47 -12.10
CA VAL A 258 -7.76 -5.12 -11.90
C VAL A 258 -6.57 -4.91 -12.82
N CYS A 259 -6.63 -3.85 -13.63
CA CYS A 259 -5.60 -3.48 -14.60
C CYS A 259 -5.00 -2.12 -14.25
N GLY A 260 -3.73 -1.99 -14.37
CA GLY A 260 -3.03 -0.71 -14.14
C GLY A 260 -1.53 -0.86 -14.21
N SER A 261 -0.81 0.21 -13.98
CA SER A 261 -1.31 1.53 -13.66
C SER A 261 -0.48 2.60 -14.37
N SER A 262 -1.10 3.73 -14.67
CA SER A 262 -0.32 4.89 -15.08
C SER A 262 0.49 5.47 -13.91
N MET A 263 1.42 6.36 -14.26
CA MET A 263 2.22 7.10 -13.29
C MET A 263 2.43 8.51 -13.83
N LYS A 264 1.75 9.50 -13.24
CA LYS A 264 1.77 10.89 -13.67
C LYS A 264 2.01 11.81 -12.50
N ASP A 265 2.95 12.73 -12.65
CA ASP A 265 3.17 13.84 -11.72
C ASP A 265 2.32 15.03 -12.19
N ILE A 266 1.11 15.13 -11.66
CA ILE A 266 0.13 16.18 -11.98
C ILE A 266 -0.52 16.73 -10.71
N GLY A 267 0.22 16.70 -9.60
CA GLY A 267 -0.26 17.17 -8.31
C GLY A 267 -1.46 16.36 -7.81
N PHE A 268 -2.40 17.05 -7.20
CA PHE A 268 -3.59 16.45 -6.57
C PHE A 268 -4.76 16.18 -7.53
N ASN A 269 -4.56 16.32 -8.85
CA ASN A 269 -5.61 16.00 -9.81
C ASN A 269 -5.96 14.51 -9.77
N LYS A 270 -7.24 14.20 -9.59
CA LYS A 270 -7.79 12.82 -9.56
C LYS A 270 -8.67 12.48 -10.77
N ASP A 271 -8.73 13.32 -11.78
CA ASP A 271 -9.54 13.05 -12.95
C ASP A 271 -8.97 11.88 -13.76
N THR A 272 -9.85 11.06 -14.31
CA THR A 272 -9.46 10.03 -15.28
C THR A 272 -9.19 10.67 -16.65
N CYS A 273 -8.22 10.12 -17.36
CA CYS A 273 -7.84 10.57 -18.69
C CYS A 273 -8.11 9.45 -19.72
N ASN A 274 -8.86 9.76 -20.78
CA ASN A 274 -9.22 8.79 -21.81
C ASN A 274 -8.01 8.21 -22.55
N ASP A 275 -7.00 9.02 -22.85
CA ASP A 275 -5.81 8.54 -23.55
C ASP A 275 -4.98 7.64 -22.63
N THR A 276 -4.89 7.98 -21.34
CA THR A 276 -4.28 7.09 -20.35
C THR A 276 -5.01 5.76 -20.26
N GLN A 277 -6.33 5.78 -20.30
CA GLN A 277 -7.13 4.57 -20.29
C GLN A 277 -6.88 3.72 -21.54
N LYS A 278 -6.87 4.32 -22.75
CA LYS A 278 -6.52 3.60 -23.98
C LYS A 278 -5.16 2.91 -23.90
N ASN A 279 -4.14 3.61 -23.35
CA ASN A 279 -2.80 3.04 -23.17
C ASN A 279 -2.78 1.85 -22.18
N ILE A 280 -3.51 1.95 -21.07
CA ILE A 280 -3.68 0.85 -20.12
C ILE A 280 -4.32 -0.36 -20.83
N LEU A 281 -5.41 -0.13 -21.54
CA LEU A 281 -6.15 -1.19 -22.24
C LEU A 281 -5.29 -1.85 -23.32
N ALA A 282 -4.58 -1.07 -24.14
CA ALA A 282 -3.69 -1.58 -25.16
C ALA A 282 -2.61 -2.51 -24.59
N ALA A 283 -1.94 -2.10 -23.52
CA ALA A 283 -0.94 -2.92 -22.84
C ALA A 283 -1.53 -4.21 -22.21
N CYS A 284 -2.75 -4.13 -21.69
CA CYS A 284 -3.46 -5.30 -21.16
C CYS A 284 -3.83 -6.29 -22.28
N PHE A 285 -4.28 -5.80 -23.42
CA PHE A 285 -4.67 -6.64 -24.58
C PHE A 285 -3.45 -7.23 -25.29
N GLU A 286 -2.29 -6.57 -25.23
CA GLU A 286 -1.01 -7.13 -25.67
C GLU A 286 -0.68 -8.40 -24.87
N MET A 287 -0.87 -8.39 -23.56
CA MET A 287 -0.61 -9.54 -22.70
C MET A 287 -1.71 -10.60 -22.81
N ILE A 288 -2.97 -10.18 -22.75
CA ILE A 288 -4.16 -11.06 -22.71
C ILE A 288 -5.17 -10.59 -23.77
N PRO A 289 -5.01 -10.98 -25.05
CA PRO A 289 -5.83 -10.47 -26.15
C PRO A 289 -7.34 -10.74 -25.97
N GLU A 290 -7.72 -11.87 -25.39
CA GLU A 290 -9.11 -12.22 -25.17
C GLU A 290 -9.83 -11.33 -24.15
N LEU A 291 -9.10 -10.54 -23.35
CA LEU A 291 -9.71 -9.64 -22.38
C LEU A 291 -10.57 -8.56 -23.03
N GLN A 292 -10.28 -8.20 -24.28
CA GLN A 292 -11.09 -7.24 -25.08
C GLN A 292 -12.54 -7.68 -25.31
N LYS A 293 -12.85 -8.97 -25.12
CA LYS A 293 -14.22 -9.51 -25.25
C LYS A 293 -15.10 -9.22 -24.02
N PHE A 294 -14.52 -8.74 -22.95
CA PHE A 294 -15.23 -8.52 -21.69
C PHE A 294 -15.44 -7.03 -21.40
N PRO A 295 -16.51 -6.67 -20.68
CA PRO A 295 -16.81 -5.29 -20.40
C PRO A 295 -15.80 -4.67 -19.44
N LEU A 296 -15.39 -3.44 -19.78
CA LEU A 296 -14.74 -2.53 -18.82
C LEU A 296 -15.84 -1.97 -17.91
N ILE A 297 -15.75 -2.27 -16.60
CA ILE A 297 -16.81 -1.90 -15.65
C ILE A 297 -16.54 -0.52 -15.06
N LYS A 298 -15.27 -0.22 -14.75
CA LYS A 298 -14.89 1.01 -14.05
C LYS A 298 -13.46 1.41 -14.37
N ALA A 299 -13.21 2.72 -14.40
CA ALA A 299 -11.89 3.31 -14.28
C ALA A 299 -11.88 4.28 -13.09
N TRP A 300 -10.72 4.42 -12.44
CA TRP A 300 -10.52 5.35 -11.32
C TRP A 300 -9.06 5.75 -11.22
N THR A 301 -8.79 6.72 -10.38
CA THR A 301 -7.45 7.19 -10.06
C THR A 301 -7.17 7.14 -8.56
N GLY A 302 -5.91 7.16 -8.18
CA GLY A 302 -5.45 7.31 -6.81
C GLY A 302 -4.13 8.08 -6.76
N LEU A 303 -3.87 8.75 -5.66
CA LEU A 303 -2.67 9.55 -5.43
C LEU A 303 -1.70 8.81 -4.53
N ARG A 304 -0.62 8.28 -5.11
CA ARG A 304 0.42 7.59 -4.35
C ARG A 304 1.28 8.59 -3.59
N PRO A 305 1.56 8.36 -2.30
CA PRO A 305 2.47 9.20 -1.51
C PRO A 305 3.92 8.90 -1.89
N SER A 306 4.45 9.56 -2.91
CA SER A 306 5.82 9.33 -3.37
C SER A 306 6.82 9.91 -2.37
N SER A 307 7.85 9.16 -2.06
CA SER A 307 9.01 9.56 -1.28
C SER A 307 10.30 9.29 -2.07
N PRO A 308 11.43 9.91 -1.73
CA PRO A 308 12.70 9.58 -2.34
C PRO A 308 12.98 8.07 -2.29
N HIS A 309 13.29 7.48 -3.43
CA HIS A 309 13.55 6.05 -3.60
C HIS A 309 12.41 5.10 -3.14
N GLY A 310 11.24 5.64 -2.79
CA GLY A 310 10.10 4.85 -2.29
C GLY A 310 10.25 4.35 -0.86
N ILE A 311 11.25 4.83 -0.11
CA ILE A 311 11.45 4.49 1.30
C ILE A 311 10.47 5.32 2.15
N PRO A 312 9.65 4.69 3.01
CA PRO A 312 8.74 5.41 3.89
C PRO A 312 9.44 6.08 5.06
N TYR A 313 8.79 7.06 5.66
CA TYR A 313 9.19 7.65 6.94
C TYR A 313 8.37 7.01 8.05
N ILE A 314 9.05 6.30 8.96
CA ILE A 314 8.45 5.57 10.08
C ILE A 314 9.25 5.86 11.33
N GLY A 315 8.63 6.50 12.34
CA GLY A 315 9.29 6.76 13.61
C GLY A 315 8.99 8.13 14.18
N GLN A 316 9.57 8.42 15.33
CA GLN A 316 9.44 9.66 16.08
C GLN A 316 10.25 10.78 15.44
N LEU A 317 9.70 12.01 15.46
CA LEU A 317 10.46 13.20 15.12
C LEU A 317 11.41 13.55 16.27
N PRO A 318 12.72 13.77 16.01
CA PRO A 318 13.68 13.93 17.09
C PRO A 318 13.51 15.19 17.96
N HIS A 319 12.88 16.25 17.42
CA HIS A 319 12.64 17.51 18.15
C HIS A 319 11.21 17.64 18.70
N LEU A 320 10.31 16.68 18.38
CA LEU A 320 8.95 16.62 18.88
C LEU A 320 8.71 15.24 19.51
N LYS A 321 8.83 15.16 20.83
CA LYS A 321 8.83 13.91 21.60
C LYS A 321 7.57 13.06 21.48
N ASN A 322 6.48 13.66 21.01
CA ASN A 322 5.20 12.97 20.91
C ASN A 322 4.64 12.91 19.48
N VAL A 323 5.41 13.29 18.47
CA VAL A 323 4.99 13.24 17.05
C VAL A 323 5.71 12.15 16.29
N TRP A 324 4.95 11.33 15.59
CA TRP A 324 5.40 10.16 14.85
C TRP A 324 4.95 10.24 13.39
N LEU A 325 5.75 9.73 12.49
CA LEU A 325 5.42 9.59 11.08
C LEU A 325 5.17 8.12 10.72
N ASN A 326 4.21 7.87 9.83
CA ASN A 326 4.04 6.60 9.12
C ASN A 326 3.49 6.89 7.71
N THR A 327 4.37 7.37 6.82
CA THR A 327 3.96 7.92 5.51
C THR A 327 5.04 7.75 4.44
N GLY A 328 4.74 8.13 3.19
CA GLY A 328 5.72 8.11 2.09
C GLY A 328 5.95 6.74 1.45
N HIS A 329 5.03 5.80 1.55
CA HIS A 329 5.17 4.41 1.08
C HIS A 329 5.09 4.25 -0.45
N PHE A 330 4.88 5.30 -1.20
CA PHE A 330 4.76 5.32 -2.66
C PHE A 330 3.81 4.24 -3.19
N ARG A 331 4.33 3.32 -4.02
CA ARG A 331 3.55 2.25 -4.68
C ARG A 331 3.28 1.05 -3.77
N ASN A 332 3.99 0.97 -2.66
CA ASN A 332 4.08 -0.20 -1.80
C ASN A 332 3.32 -0.06 -0.47
N GLY A 333 2.47 0.97 -0.34
CA GLY A 333 1.78 1.27 0.92
C GLY A 333 0.98 0.10 1.49
N LEU A 334 0.25 -0.65 0.66
CA LEU A 334 -0.42 -1.86 1.12
C LEU A 334 0.62 -2.95 1.45
N CYS A 335 1.57 -3.20 0.57
CA CYS A 335 2.55 -4.26 0.75
C CYS A 335 3.37 -4.07 2.04
N MET A 336 3.80 -2.84 2.36
CA MET A 336 4.58 -2.54 3.56
C MET A 336 3.73 -2.20 4.79
N GLY A 337 2.43 -1.90 4.62
CA GLY A 337 1.60 -1.24 5.63
C GLY A 337 1.50 -1.98 6.97
N ALA A 338 1.34 -3.30 6.94
CA ALA A 338 1.28 -4.10 8.16
C ALA A 338 2.61 -4.08 8.93
N ALA A 339 3.75 -4.28 8.23
CA ALA A 339 5.07 -4.24 8.85
C ALA A 339 5.45 -2.84 9.34
N SER A 340 5.08 -1.79 8.59
CA SER A 340 5.29 -0.39 8.99
C SER A 340 4.54 -0.04 10.27
N ALA A 341 3.30 -0.49 10.40
CA ALA A 341 2.49 -0.27 11.59
C ALA A 341 3.03 -1.03 12.80
N GLN A 342 3.44 -2.28 12.60
CA GLN A 342 4.07 -3.07 13.66
C GLN A 342 5.38 -2.44 14.13
N LEU A 343 6.25 -2.00 13.19
CA LEU A 343 7.50 -1.31 13.50
C LEU A 343 7.25 -0.02 14.28
N LEU A 344 6.27 0.80 13.85
CA LEU A 344 5.89 2.02 14.54
C LEU A 344 5.44 1.74 15.99
N ARG A 345 4.54 0.79 16.19
CA ARG A 345 4.06 0.39 17.51
C ARG A 345 5.19 -0.10 18.40
N GLN A 346 6.03 -0.99 17.88
CA GLN A 346 7.16 -1.53 18.64
C GLN A 346 8.14 -0.43 19.05
N HIS A 347 8.44 0.52 18.15
CA HIS A 347 9.29 1.67 18.47
C HIS A 347 8.63 2.58 19.52
N MET A 348 7.34 2.92 19.36
CA MET A 348 6.60 3.77 20.30
C MET A 348 6.51 3.16 21.71
N LEU A 349 6.45 1.83 21.81
CA LEU A 349 6.32 1.11 23.07
C LEU A 349 7.64 0.53 23.59
N SER A 350 8.78 0.87 22.96
CA SER A 350 10.10 0.34 23.32
C SER A 350 10.15 -1.20 23.37
N GLN A 351 9.49 -1.84 22.44
CA GLN A 351 9.44 -3.31 22.29
C GLN A 351 10.52 -3.79 21.29
N PRO A 352 10.85 -5.10 21.28
CA PRO A 352 11.71 -5.67 20.23
C PRO A 352 11.18 -5.37 18.83
N LEU A 353 12.06 -4.85 17.97
CA LEU A 353 11.67 -4.38 16.64
C LEU A 353 11.66 -5.53 15.61
N ILE A 354 10.69 -5.53 14.71
CA ILE A 354 10.60 -6.49 13.60
C ILE A 354 11.74 -6.30 12.58
N GLU A 355 12.21 -5.07 12.41
CA GLU A 355 13.31 -4.69 11.52
C GLU A 355 14.10 -3.49 12.11
N ASP A 356 15.30 -3.23 11.57
CA ASP A 356 16.06 -2.02 11.88
C ASP A 356 15.27 -0.77 11.45
N PRO A 357 14.96 0.18 12.35
CA PRO A 357 14.22 1.39 12.05
C PRO A 357 15.05 2.45 11.31
N THR A 358 16.39 2.33 11.32
CA THR A 358 17.32 3.36 10.83
C THR A 358 17.03 3.81 9.40
N PRO A 359 16.78 2.93 8.42
CA PRO A 359 16.49 3.35 7.04
C PRO A 359 15.21 4.16 6.88
N TYR A 360 14.29 4.07 7.83
CA TYR A 360 12.96 4.71 7.77
C TYR A 360 12.87 5.94 8.69
N SER A 361 13.93 6.20 9.44
CA SER A 361 13.94 7.23 10.47
C SER A 361 13.70 8.62 9.90
N PRO A 362 12.80 9.43 10.50
CA PRO A 362 12.63 10.84 10.17
C PRO A 362 13.86 11.72 10.45
N ASN A 363 14.88 11.21 11.11
CA ASN A 363 16.12 11.94 11.39
C ASN A 363 16.82 12.48 10.14
N GLN A 364 16.57 11.88 8.98
CA GLN A 364 17.11 12.31 7.68
C GLN A 364 16.44 13.60 7.14
N LEU A 365 15.33 14.06 7.76
CA LEU A 365 14.54 15.20 7.29
C LEU A 365 15.02 16.55 7.82
N TYR A 366 16.05 16.55 8.67
CA TYR A 366 16.65 17.78 9.20
C TYR A 366 17.65 18.36 8.22
N ILE A 367 17.53 19.67 8.04
CA ILE A 367 18.46 20.51 7.28
C ILE A 367 19.54 21.04 8.22
#